data_a6793f9ed64d50b0948e8dd70f65c801
#
_entry.id   a6793f9ed64d50b0948e8dd70f65c801
#
_cell.length_a   1.000
_cell.length_b   1.000
_cell.length_c   1.000
_cell.angle_alpha   90.00
_cell.angle_beta   90.00
_cell.angle_gamma   90.00
#
_symmetry.space_group_name_H-M   'P 1'
#
loop_
_entity.id
_entity.type
_entity.pdbx_description
1 polymer ?
#
loop_
_entity_poly.entity_id
_entity_poly.type
_entity_poly.pdbx_seq_one_letter_code
_entity_poly.pdbx_strand_id
1 'polypeptide(L)'
;LNIISGVLLGGTGHVGVETGAKQAVQSASSWTGVGSLINYSSSISMTVLFTLIVVSIILGVDLAQKLYKNNLTSGISRSGFFFAKATVIVAITLGQLLLSYGLAFVLGTLCHGLGTVPDHFVRNFALTFLLQFLCNLAWVSLTTVALYLTHSIVTTFVTYTLGLVALTVPAAIFPKVEILKYLSLNFNYALTADKTIIQNTAIVAVAFILAFTALGLITFEKQDL
;
A
#
# COMPACT_ATOMS: atom_id res chain seq x y z
N LEU A 1 5.45 -0.74 -14.79
CA LEU A 1 5.03 -1.01 -16.19
C LEU A 1 3.84 -0.13 -16.56
N ASN A 2 2.78 -0.10 -15.75
CA ASN A 2 1.57 0.70 -16.04
C ASN A 2 1.82 2.22 -16.21
N ILE A 3 2.75 2.80 -15.45
CA ILE A 3 3.11 4.22 -15.61
C ILE A 3 3.76 4.45 -16.97
N ILE A 4 4.72 3.60 -17.33
CA ILE A 4 5.47 3.74 -18.59
C ILE A 4 4.53 3.50 -19.78
N SER A 5 3.72 2.45 -19.75
CA SER A 5 2.77 2.16 -20.84
C SER A 5 1.68 3.23 -20.95
N GLY A 6 1.14 3.73 -19.85
CA GLY A 6 0.14 4.78 -19.85
C GLY A 6 0.68 6.11 -20.36
N VAL A 7 1.86 6.53 -19.90
CA VAL A 7 2.48 7.80 -20.33
C VAL A 7 2.95 7.73 -21.77
N LEU A 8 3.56 6.63 -22.23
CA LEU A 8 4.11 6.53 -23.60
C LEU A 8 3.06 6.19 -24.64
N LEU A 9 2.08 5.37 -24.32
CA LEU A 9 1.11 4.87 -25.29
C LEU A 9 -0.23 5.60 -25.26
N GLY A 10 -0.45 6.52 -24.30
CA GLY A 10 -1.73 7.20 -24.10
C GLY A 10 -2.89 6.23 -23.86
N GLY A 11 -2.56 5.00 -23.50
CA GLY A 11 -3.52 3.91 -23.48
C GLY A 11 -4.36 3.89 -22.21
N THR A 12 -5.66 3.66 -22.39
CA THR A 12 -6.65 3.41 -21.34
C THR A 12 -6.53 1.98 -20.80
N GLY A 13 -5.37 1.64 -20.25
CA GLY A 13 -5.16 0.33 -19.64
C GLY A 13 -5.76 0.25 -18.24
N HIS A 14 -7.08 0.26 -18.11
CA HIS A 14 -7.75 -0.07 -16.87
C HIS A 14 -7.82 -1.59 -16.70
N VAL A 15 -6.90 -2.17 -15.97
CA VAL A 15 -7.11 -3.46 -15.30
C VAL A 15 -7.54 -3.12 -13.88
N GLY A 16 -8.79 -2.77 -13.70
CA GLY A 16 -9.41 -2.55 -12.41
C GLY A 16 -10.83 -3.10 -12.45
N VAL A 17 -11.17 -3.95 -11.50
CA VAL A 17 -12.55 -4.35 -11.26
C VAL A 17 -13.33 -3.08 -10.91
N GLU A 18 -14.21 -2.64 -11.81
CA GLU A 18 -15.11 -1.52 -11.59
C GLU A 18 -16.10 -1.87 -10.47
N THR A 19 -15.85 -1.39 -9.28
CA THR A 19 -16.90 -1.25 -8.27
C THR A 19 -17.60 0.08 -8.54
N GLY A 20 -18.84 0.00 -9.01
CA GLY A 20 -19.73 1.01 -9.53
C GLY A 20 -19.91 2.33 -8.79
N ALA A 21 -18.85 3.08 -8.56
CA ALA A 21 -18.91 4.51 -8.37
C ALA A 21 -18.87 5.13 -9.76
N LYS A 22 -19.87 5.92 -10.13
CA LYS A 22 -19.86 6.77 -11.33
C LYS A 22 -18.62 7.66 -11.24
N GLN A 23 -17.50 7.16 -11.76
CA GLN A 23 -16.36 7.99 -12.05
C GLN A 23 -16.87 9.02 -13.07
N ALA A 24 -16.79 10.28 -12.71
CA ALA A 24 -16.70 11.31 -13.72
C ALA A 24 -15.47 10.92 -14.54
N VAL A 25 -15.70 10.28 -15.67
CA VAL A 25 -14.67 9.91 -16.65
C VAL A 25 -14.12 11.23 -17.13
N GLN A 26 -13.14 11.72 -16.43
CA GLN A 26 -12.25 12.73 -16.96
C GLN A 26 -11.60 12.04 -18.16
N SER A 27 -12.01 12.50 -19.33
CA SER A 27 -11.62 11.95 -20.62
C SER A 27 -10.18 11.45 -20.59
N ALA A 28 -9.98 10.24 -21.06
CA ALA A 28 -8.76 9.43 -21.05
C ALA A 28 -7.52 10.06 -21.72
N SER A 29 -7.52 11.34 -22.00
CA SER A 29 -6.51 12.05 -22.78
C SER A 29 -5.42 12.73 -21.95
N SER A 30 -5.34 12.58 -20.63
CA SER A 30 -4.38 13.37 -19.89
C SER A 30 -3.50 12.56 -18.93
N TRP A 31 -2.52 11.88 -19.50
CA TRP A 31 -1.32 11.49 -18.77
C TRP A 31 -0.36 12.69 -18.59
N THR A 32 -0.92 13.87 -18.40
CA THR A 32 -0.18 15.07 -17.97
C THR A 32 0.36 14.86 -16.56
N GLY A 33 1.24 15.71 -16.09
CA GLY A 33 1.81 15.58 -14.76
C GLY A 33 0.75 15.40 -13.66
N VAL A 34 -0.26 16.28 -13.64
CA VAL A 34 -1.38 16.19 -12.67
C VAL A 34 -2.27 14.98 -12.95
N GLY A 35 -2.59 14.72 -14.22
CA GLY A 35 -3.38 13.55 -14.62
C GLY A 35 -2.73 12.23 -14.24
N SER A 36 -1.41 12.13 -14.37
CA SER A 36 -0.63 10.95 -13.98
C SER A 36 -0.70 10.68 -12.48
N LEU A 37 -0.68 11.71 -11.64
CA LEU A 37 -0.87 11.54 -10.19
C LEU A 37 -2.24 10.97 -9.86
N ILE A 38 -3.30 11.50 -10.49
CA ILE A 38 -4.68 11.03 -10.29
C ILE A 38 -4.84 9.59 -10.78
N ASN A 39 -4.37 9.29 -11.98
CA ASN A 39 -4.48 7.95 -12.58
C ASN A 39 -3.66 6.91 -11.81
N TYR A 40 -2.44 7.27 -11.36
CA TYR A 40 -1.61 6.39 -10.58
C TYR A 40 -2.25 6.04 -9.23
N SER A 41 -3.03 6.95 -8.64
CA SER A 41 -3.73 6.70 -7.39
C SER A 41 -4.69 5.49 -7.46
N SER A 42 -5.18 5.12 -8.64
CA SER A 42 -6.01 3.92 -8.84
C SER A 42 -5.21 2.61 -8.91
N SER A 43 -3.88 2.69 -9.01
CA SER A 43 -2.97 1.53 -9.17
C SER A 43 -2.22 1.16 -7.89
N ILE A 44 -2.76 1.53 -6.71
CA ILE A 44 -2.09 1.32 -5.40
C ILE A 44 -1.71 -0.14 -5.13
N SER A 45 -2.49 -1.10 -5.61
CA SER A 45 -2.22 -2.53 -5.40
C SER A 45 -0.85 -2.96 -5.97
N MET A 46 -0.41 -2.36 -7.08
CA MET A 46 0.92 -2.62 -7.63
C MET A 46 2.02 -2.03 -6.73
N THR A 47 1.78 -0.86 -6.15
CA THR A 47 2.73 -0.25 -5.19
C THR A 47 2.90 -1.12 -3.96
N VAL A 48 1.82 -1.69 -3.43
CA VAL A 48 1.87 -2.63 -2.29
C VAL A 48 2.73 -3.85 -2.64
N LEU A 49 2.56 -4.45 -3.81
CA LEU A 49 3.39 -5.60 -4.25
C LEU A 49 4.88 -5.27 -4.26
N PHE A 50 5.27 -4.12 -4.81
CA PHE A 50 6.67 -3.70 -4.80
C PHE A 50 7.21 -3.47 -3.38
N THR A 51 6.41 -2.86 -2.50
CA THR A 51 6.77 -2.70 -1.08
C THR A 51 7.01 -4.06 -0.43
N LEU A 52 6.14 -5.03 -0.68
CA LEU A 52 6.26 -6.38 -0.13
C LEU A 52 7.52 -7.09 -0.61
N ILE A 53 7.92 -6.93 -1.88
CA ILE A 53 9.17 -7.48 -2.39
C ILE A 53 10.35 -6.93 -1.58
N VAL A 54 10.44 -5.60 -1.43
CA VAL A 54 11.56 -4.96 -0.72
C VAL A 54 11.58 -5.34 0.77
N VAL A 55 10.42 -5.32 1.43
CA VAL A 55 10.29 -5.71 2.85
C VAL A 55 10.64 -7.18 3.04
N SER A 56 10.21 -8.07 2.13
CA SER A 56 10.52 -9.50 2.19
C SER A 56 12.01 -9.78 2.02
N ILE A 57 12.70 -9.00 1.20
CA ILE A 57 14.15 -9.13 1.06
C ILE A 57 14.84 -8.67 2.35
N ILE A 58 14.50 -7.50 2.88
CA ILE A 58 15.20 -6.90 4.03
C ILE A 58 14.92 -7.67 5.33
N LEU A 59 13.66 -7.96 5.62
CA LEU A 59 13.28 -8.65 6.86
C LEU A 59 13.34 -10.17 6.68
N GLY A 60 12.93 -10.68 5.53
CA GLY A 60 12.85 -12.11 5.27
C GLY A 60 14.20 -12.79 5.24
N VAL A 61 15.24 -12.14 4.70
CA VAL A 61 16.61 -12.67 4.73
C VAL A 61 17.14 -12.73 6.15
N ASP A 62 16.91 -11.68 6.94
CA ASP A 62 17.33 -11.67 8.36
C ASP A 62 16.67 -12.79 9.16
N LEU A 63 15.40 -13.07 8.93
CA LEU A 63 14.66 -14.11 9.63
C LEU A 63 15.03 -15.52 9.13
N ALA A 64 15.10 -15.72 7.80
CA ALA A 64 15.42 -17.01 7.20
C ALA A 64 16.84 -17.48 7.54
N GLN A 65 17.80 -16.56 7.55
CA GLN A 65 19.22 -16.84 7.89
C GLN A 65 19.48 -16.73 9.41
N LYS A 66 18.46 -16.47 10.22
CA LYS A 66 18.56 -16.32 11.68
C LYS A 66 19.57 -15.24 12.11
N LEU A 67 19.82 -14.22 11.28
CA LEU A 67 20.75 -13.14 11.58
C LEU A 67 20.33 -12.31 12.80
N TYR A 68 19.04 -12.30 13.10
CA TYR A 68 18.51 -11.67 14.31
C TYR A 68 19.12 -12.23 15.58
N LYS A 69 19.56 -13.51 15.61
CA LYS A 69 20.22 -14.12 16.77
C LYS A 69 21.54 -13.42 17.10
N ASN A 70 22.32 -13.07 16.09
CA ASN A 70 23.57 -12.33 16.30
C ASN A 70 23.33 -10.95 16.91
N ASN A 71 22.25 -10.28 16.50
CA ASN A 71 21.87 -8.99 17.07
C ASN A 71 21.39 -9.11 18.53
N LEU A 72 20.69 -10.18 18.87
CA LEU A 72 20.23 -10.43 20.24
C LEU A 72 21.38 -10.82 21.17
N THR A 73 22.36 -11.60 20.69
CA THR A 73 23.57 -11.96 21.48
C THR A 73 24.47 -10.76 21.74
N SER A 74 24.40 -9.71 20.90
CA SER A 74 25.11 -8.44 21.13
C SER A 74 24.43 -7.50 22.14
N GLY A 75 23.34 -7.95 22.80
CA GLY A 75 22.66 -7.21 23.86
C GLY A 75 21.48 -6.37 23.42
N ILE A 76 21.05 -6.44 22.15
CA ILE A 76 19.84 -5.74 21.67
C ILE A 76 18.60 -6.52 22.16
N SER A 77 17.64 -5.84 22.79
CA SER A 77 16.38 -6.46 23.19
C SER A 77 15.55 -6.89 21.98
N ARG A 78 14.70 -7.93 22.12
CA ARG A 78 13.81 -8.41 21.05
C ARG A 78 12.86 -7.30 20.55
N SER A 79 12.24 -6.59 21.49
CA SER A 79 11.39 -5.43 21.14
C SER A 79 12.18 -4.33 20.45
N GLY A 80 13.41 -4.04 20.89
CA GLY A 80 14.29 -3.07 20.23
C GLY A 80 14.59 -3.43 18.77
N PHE A 81 14.92 -4.71 18.52
CA PHE A 81 15.11 -5.20 17.14
C PHE A 81 13.84 -5.07 16.31
N PHE A 82 12.68 -5.48 16.87
CA PHE A 82 11.38 -5.40 16.18
C PHE A 82 11.05 -3.97 15.77
N PHE A 83 11.13 -3.01 16.70
CA PHE A 83 10.82 -1.61 16.40
C PHE A 83 11.83 -0.97 15.45
N ALA A 84 13.11 -1.32 15.52
CA ALA A 84 14.10 -0.86 14.54
C ALA A 84 13.72 -1.33 13.12
N LYS A 85 13.34 -2.61 12.95
CA LYS A 85 12.88 -3.13 11.66
C LYS A 85 11.56 -2.50 11.22
N ALA A 86 10.61 -2.31 12.12
CA ALA A 86 9.35 -1.62 11.82
C ALA A 86 9.60 -0.18 11.32
N THR A 87 10.52 0.56 11.93
CA THR A 87 10.90 1.91 11.48
C THR A 87 11.47 1.89 10.06
N VAL A 88 12.35 0.93 9.76
CA VAL A 88 12.92 0.77 8.41
C VAL A 88 11.80 0.46 7.39
N ILE A 89 10.86 -0.42 7.75
CA ILE A 89 9.72 -0.76 6.89
C ILE A 89 8.85 0.48 6.60
N VAL A 90 8.55 1.28 7.62
CA VAL A 90 7.81 2.54 7.46
C VAL A 90 8.54 3.49 6.52
N ALA A 91 9.86 3.67 6.70
CA ALA A 91 10.68 4.54 5.86
C ALA A 91 10.72 4.06 4.39
N ILE A 92 10.85 2.75 4.16
CA ILE A 92 10.82 2.14 2.83
C ILE A 92 9.46 2.36 2.16
N THR A 93 8.38 2.10 2.89
CA THR A 93 7.01 2.27 2.38
C THR A 93 6.75 3.71 1.97
N LEU A 94 7.18 4.68 2.80
CA LEU A 94 7.06 6.09 2.48
C LEU A 94 7.94 6.48 1.28
N GLY A 95 9.20 6.08 1.29
CA GLY A 95 10.15 6.38 0.21
C GLY A 95 9.70 5.83 -1.12
N GLN A 96 9.19 4.59 -1.15
CA GLN A 96 8.68 3.97 -2.36
C GLN A 96 7.43 4.68 -2.89
N LEU A 97 6.50 5.08 -2.02
CA LEU A 97 5.31 5.81 -2.42
C LEU A 97 5.68 7.18 -3.01
N LEU A 98 6.59 7.91 -2.35
CA LEU A 98 7.12 9.18 -2.85
C LEU A 98 7.81 9.02 -4.21
N LEU A 99 8.65 8.00 -4.36
CA LEU A 99 9.35 7.72 -5.60
C LEU A 99 8.38 7.38 -6.73
N SER A 100 7.37 6.57 -6.46
CA SER A 100 6.38 6.17 -7.45
C SER A 100 5.53 7.34 -7.94
N TYR A 101 5.02 8.16 -7.02
CA TYR A 101 4.29 9.39 -7.38
C TYR A 101 5.19 10.44 -8.04
N GLY A 102 6.43 10.59 -7.57
CA GLY A 102 7.41 11.48 -8.16
C GLY A 102 7.73 11.11 -9.61
N LEU A 103 7.96 9.81 -9.87
CA LEU A 103 8.19 9.31 -11.24
C LEU A 103 6.95 9.51 -12.12
N ALA A 104 5.75 9.21 -11.62
CA ALA A 104 4.52 9.44 -12.37
C ALA A 104 4.35 10.91 -12.77
N PHE A 105 4.60 11.82 -11.85
CA PHE A 105 4.52 13.26 -12.10
C PHE A 105 5.58 13.74 -13.09
N VAL A 106 6.84 13.37 -12.89
CA VAL A 106 7.95 13.80 -13.76
C VAL A 106 7.75 13.29 -15.18
N LEU A 107 7.49 12.00 -15.35
CA LEU A 107 7.29 11.41 -16.67
C LEU A 107 6.05 11.99 -17.36
N GLY A 108 4.94 12.15 -16.64
CA GLY A 108 3.73 12.77 -17.16
C GLY A 108 3.96 14.21 -17.61
N THR A 109 4.70 15.00 -16.81
CA THR A 109 5.01 16.40 -17.15
C THR A 109 5.95 16.52 -18.33
N LEU A 110 6.96 15.66 -18.43
CA LEU A 110 7.92 15.68 -19.53
C LEU A 110 7.29 15.27 -20.88
N CYS A 111 6.39 14.27 -20.85
CA CYS A 111 5.80 13.75 -22.09
C CYS A 111 4.58 14.56 -22.56
N HIS A 112 3.76 15.06 -21.64
CA HIS A 112 2.44 15.64 -21.95
C HIS A 112 2.19 17.01 -21.29
N GLY A 113 3.19 17.61 -20.67
CA GLY A 113 3.07 18.87 -19.96
C GLY A 113 2.39 18.73 -18.58
N LEU A 114 2.25 19.85 -17.88
CA LEU A 114 1.74 19.87 -16.49
C LEU A 114 0.26 19.47 -16.38
N GLY A 115 -0.55 19.85 -17.37
CA GLY A 115 -2.00 19.65 -17.36
C GLY A 115 -2.77 20.67 -16.54
N THR A 116 -4.09 20.49 -16.51
CA THR A 116 -4.99 21.33 -15.70
C THR A 116 -5.03 20.86 -14.27
N VAL A 117 -4.89 21.80 -13.32
CA VAL A 117 -4.97 21.49 -11.89
C VAL A 117 -6.43 21.64 -11.43
N PRO A 118 -7.08 20.56 -10.94
CA PRO A 118 -8.44 20.64 -10.39
C PRO A 118 -8.50 21.51 -9.14
N ASP A 119 -9.69 22.04 -8.83
CA ASP A 119 -9.93 22.76 -7.60
C ASP A 119 -9.59 21.90 -6.38
N HIS A 120 -8.96 22.52 -5.39
CA HIS A 120 -8.53 21.84 -4.16
C HIS A 120 -7.59 20.63 -4.35
N PHE A 121 -6.91 20.53 -5.51
CA PHE A 121 -6.05 19.39 -5.87
C PHE A 121 -5.02 19.07 -4.78
N VAL A 122 -4.28 20.04 -4.30
CA VAL A 122 -3.21 19.83 -3.29
C VAL A 122 -3.76 19.17 -2.02
N ARG A 123 -4.89 19.66 -1.51
CA ARG A 123 -5.55 19.08 -0.33
C ARG A 123 -6.01 17.63 -0.59
N ASN A 124 -6.70 17.41 -1.70
CA ASN A 124 -7.26 16.10 -2.04
C ASN A 124 -6.14 15.10 -2.32
N PHE A 125 -5.08 15.53 -3.00
CA PHE A 125 -3.90 14.69 -3.25
C PHE A 125 -3.14 14.34 -1.97
N ALA A 126 -2.95 15.30 -1.05
CA ALA A 126 -2.33 15.04 0.24
C ALA A 126 -3.14 14.02 1.07
N LEU A 127 -4.46 14.11 1.07
CA LEU A 127 -5.35 13.12 1.71
C LEU A 127 -5.23 11.74 1.05
N THR A 128 -5.23 11.70 -0.28
CA THR A 128 -5.03 10.44 -1.04
C THR A 128 -3.71 9.80 -0.68
N PHE A 129 -2.64 10.57 -0.72
CA PHE A 129 -1.28 10.09 -0.39
C PHE A 129 -1.20 9.54 1.03
N LEU A 130 -1.72 10.28 2.02
CA LEU A 130 -1.71 9.86 3.42
C LEU A 130 -2.51 8.57 3.63
N LEU A 131 -3.72 8.48 3.07
CA LEU A 131 -4.56 7.29 3.21
C LEU A 131 -3.98 6.08 2.49
N GLN A 132 -3.39 6.26 1.30
CA GLN A 132 -2.68 5.19 0.62
C GLN A 132 -1.44 4.74 1.38
N PHE A 133 -0.73 5.64 2.02
CA PHE A 133 0.38 5.29 2.90
C PHE A 133 -0.09 4.41 4.06
N LEU A 134 -1.20 4.78 4.73
CA LEU A 134 -1.79 3.97 5.80
C LEU A 134 -2.28 2.60 5.29
N CYS A 135 -2.97 2.55 4.15
CA CYS A 135 -3.41 1.30 3.55
C CYS A 135 -2.22 0.38 3.19
N ASN A 136 -1.15 0.95 2.64
CA ASN A 136 0.06 0.21 2.31
C ASN A 136 0.73 -0.36 3.58
N LEU A 137 0.85 0.45 4.64
CA LEU A 137 1.35 -0.01 5.93
C LEU A 137 0.46 -1.12 6.55
N ALA A 138 -0.86 -1.02 6.40
CA ALA A 138 -1.77 -2.05 6.88
C ALA A 138 -1.54 -3.40 6.17
N TRP A 139 -1.38 -3.39 4.85
CA TRP A 139 -1.02 -4.59 4.08
C TRP A 139 0.35 -5.16 4.47
N VAL A 140 1.35 -4.28 4.63
CA VAL A 140 2.69 -4.68 5.04
C VAL A 140 2.69 -5.27 6.45
N SER A 141 1.94 -4.68 7.40
CA SER A 141 1.85 -5.21 8.77
C SER A 141 1.23 -6.61 8.80
N LEU A 142 0.15 -6.84 8.03
CA LEU A 142 -0.48 -8.16 7.90
C LEU A 142 0.51 -9.22 7.39
N THR A 143 1.22 -8.91 6.30
CA THR A 143 2.16 -9.87 5.69
C THR A 143 3.42 -10.08 6.52
N THR A 144 3.84 -9.06 7.27
CA THR A 144 4.99 -9.14 8.19
C THR A 144 4.72 -10.12 9.34
N VAL A 145 3.48 -10.21 9.86
CA VAL A 145 3.12 -11.23 10.86
C VAL A 145 3.34 -12.63 10.31
N ALA A 146 2.90 -12.90 9.08
CA ALA A 146 3.12 -14.19 8.44
C ALA A 146 4.62 -14.50 8.27
N LEU A 147 5.42 -13.49 7.98
CA LEU A 147 6.87 -13.63 7.86
C LEU A 147 7.53 -13.98 9.21
N TYR A 148 7.10 -13.33 10.30
CA TYR A 148 7.58 -13.68 11.65
C TYR A 148 7.15 -15.08 12.08
N LEU A 149 5.96 -15.55 11.69
CA LEU A 149 5.47 -16.89 12.02
C LEU A 149 6.22 -18.00 11.29
N THR A 150 6.54 -17.79 10.01
CA THR A 150 7.01 -18.88 9.13
C THR A 150 8.47 -18.78 8.73
N HIS A 151 9.10 -17.62 8.93
CA HIS A 151 10.46 -17.29 8.47
C HIS A 151 10.67 -17.55 6.96
N SER A 152 9.59 -17.52 6.19
CA SER A 152 9.61 -17.82 4.75
C SER A 152 9.12 -16.62 3.93
N ILE A 153 9.94 -16.17 3.00
CA ILE A 153 9.60 -15.08 2.07
C ILE A 153 8.37 -15.44 1.23
N VAL A 154 8.24 -16.69 0.82
CA VAL A 154 7.11 -17.16 0.01
C VAL A 154 5.77 -16.93 0.72
N THR A 155 5.73 -17.14 2.04
CA THR A 155 4.51 -16.97 2.84
C THR A 155 4.00 -15.53 2.82
N THR A 156 4.88 -14.54 2.68
CA THR A 156 4.48 -13.12 2.56
C THR A 156 3.58 -12.91 1.33
N PHE A 157 3.98 -13.46 0.18
CA PHE A 157 3.21 -13.33 -1.06
C PHE A 157 1.92 -14.14 -1.02
N VAL A 158 1.97 -15.35 -0.46
CA VAL A 158 0.77 -16.19 -0.26
C VAL A 158 -0.22 -15.47 0.65
N THR A 159 0.23 -14.92 1.77
CA THR A 159 -0.62 -14.18 2.72
C THR A 159 -1.22 -12.94 2.07
N TYR A 160 -0.44 -12.19 1.28
CA TYR A 160 -0.95 -11.05 0.54
C TYR A 160 -2.03 -11.46 -0.46
N THR A 161 -1.78 -12.49 -1.26
CA THR A 161 -2.75 -12.96 -2.26
C THR A 161 -4.04 -13.48 -1.62
N LEU A 162 -3.91 -14.29 -0.57
CA LEU A 162 -5.07 -14.78 0.18
C LEU A 162 -5.82 -13.64 0.87
N GLY A 163 -5.10 -12.68 1.45
CA GLY A 163 -5.67 -11.48 2.05
C GLY A 163 -6.43 -10.64 1.04
N LEU A 164 -5.87 -10.41 -0.17
CA LEU A 164 -6.58 -9.73 -1.24
C LEU A 164 -7.90 -10.43 -1.58
N VAL A 165 -7.87 -11.74 -1.80
CA VAL A 165 -9.07 -12.51 -2.11
C VAL A 165 -10.07 -12.42 -0.94
N ALA A 166 -9.61 -12.63 0.30
CA ALA A 166 -10.45 -12.63 1.48
C ALA A 166 -11.11 -11.26 1.77
N LEU A 167 -10.45 -10.15 1.44
CA LEU A 167 -10.97 -8.81 1.70
C LEU A 167 -11.74 -8.22 0.51
N THR A 168 -11.39 -8.58 -0.73
CA THR A 168 -12.03 -8.01 -1.93
C THR A 168 -13.23 -8.82 -2.41
N VAL A 169 -13.17 -10.16 -2.38
CA VAL A 169 -14.26 -11.02 -2.86
C VAL A 169 -15.55 -10.82 -2.06
N PRO A 170 -15.56 -10.80 -0.71
CA PRO A 170 -16.77 -10.51 0.05
C PRO A 170 -17.37 -9.13 -0.25
N ALA A 171 -16.53 -8.13 -0.49
CA ALA A 171 -16.99 -6.78 -0.86
C ALA A 171 -17.70 -6.77 -2.22
N ALA A 172 -17.26 -7.62 -3.15
CA ALA A 172 -17.90 -7.76 -4.46
C ALA A 172 -19.21 -8.55 -4.40
N ILE A 173 -19.28 -9.61 -3.57
CA ILE A 173 -20.47 -10.46 -3.42
C ILE A 173 -21.57 -9.76 -2.59
N PHE A 174 -21.18 -9.02 -1.56
CA PHE A 174 -22.10 -8.35 -0.64
C PHE A 174 -21.99 -6.81 -0.70
N PRO A 175 -22.31 -6.17 -1.82
CA PRO A 175 -22.12 -4.72 -2.01
C PRO A 175 -22.97 -3.84 -1.06
N LYS A 176 -24.01 -4.43 -0.43
CA LYS A 176 -24.86 -3.77 0.54
C LYS A 176 -24.22 -3.62 1.93
N VAL A 177 -23.16 -4.39 2.21
CA VAL A 177 -22.45 -4.32 3.49
C VAL A 177 -21.32 -3.30 3.37
N GLU A 178 -21.57 -2.08 3.80
CA GLU A 178 -20.66 -0.94 3.61
C GLU A 178 -19.27 -1.16 4.22
N ILE A 179 -19.17 -1.83 5.36
CA ILE A 179 -17.92 -2.07 6.05
C ILE A 179 -16.91 -2.87 5.20
N LEU A 180 -17.39 -3.75 4.31
CA LEU A 180 -16.54 -4.55 3.44
C LEU A 180 -15.77 -3.71 2.42
N LYS A 181 -16.33 -2.56 2.01
CA LYS A 181 -15.66 -1.62 1.10
C LYS A 181 -14.39 -1.04 1.72
N TYR A 182 -14.44 -0.75 3.02
CA TYR A 182 -13.30 -0.17 3.74
C TYR A 182 -12.25 -1.22 4.09
N LEU A 183 -12.66 -2.48 4.30
CA LEU A 183 -11.76 -3.59 4.57
C LEU A 183 -10.84 -3.93 3.39
N SER A 184 -11.23 -3.61 2.16
CA SER A 184 -10.37 -3.82 0.99
C SER A 184 -9.08 -3.01 1.02
N LEU A 185 -8.96 -2.01 1.93
CA LEU A 185 -7.78 -1.15 2.09
C LEU A 185 -7.32 -0.52 0.76
N ASN A 186 -8.30 -0.22 -0.10
CA ASN A 186 -8.06 0.39 -1.39
C ASN A 186 -8.68 1.80 -1.40
N PHE A 187 -7.83 2.83 -1.48
CA PHE A 187 -8.23 4.23 -1.52
C PHE A 187 -7.60 4.92 -2.73
N ASN A 188 -8.38 5.70 -3.47
CA ASN A 188 -7.90 6.44 -4.62
C ASN A 188 -8.38 7.89 -4.60
N TYR A 189 -7.86 8.73 -5.51
CA TYR A 189 -8.17 10.16 -5.57
C TYR A 189 -9.67 10.45 -5.71
N ALA A 190 -10.42 9.64 -6.46
CA ALA A 190 -11.86 9.86 -6.68
C ALA A 190 -12.69 9.75 -5.39
N LEU A 191 -12.17 9.05 -4.37
CA LEU A 191 -12.86 8.86 -3.08
C LEU A 191 -12.67 10.03 -2.11
N THR A 192 -11.83 11.02 -2.44
CA THR A 192 -11.58 12.19 -1.57
C THR A 192 -12.76 13.15 -1.47
N ALA A 193 -13.78 13.01 -2.31
CA ALA A 193 -15.00 13.80 -2.23
C ALA A 193 -15.91 13.38 -1.04
N ASP A 194 -15.78 12.14 -0.55
CA ASP A 194 -16.62 11.60 0.52
C ASP A 194 -15.86 11.53 1.85
N LYS A 195 -16.25 12.43 2.77
CA LYS A 195 -15.64 12.51 4.10
C LYS A 195 -15.82 11.24 4.92
N THR A 196 -16.94 10.53 4.75
CA THR A 196 -17.23 9.29 5.47
C THR A 196 -16.28 8.18 5.03
N ILE A 197 -16.01 8.09 3.73
CA ILE A 197 -15.06 7.13 3.18
C ILE A 197 -13.65 7.40 3.72
N ILE A 198 -13.22 8.65 3.74
CA ILE A 198 -11.92 9.05 4.29
C ILE A 198 -11.77 8.59 5.74
N GLN A 199 -12.75 8.92 6.58
CA GLN A 199 -12.70 8.60 8.02
C GLN A 199 -12.71 7.10 8.26
N ASN A 200 -13.61 6.36 7.62
CA ASN A 200 -13.74 4.93 7.82
C ASN A 200 -12.52 4.16 7.30
N THR A 201 -11.99 4.55 6.14
CA THR A 201 -10.74 3.94 5.60
C THR A 201 -9.57 4.20 6.53
N ALA A 202 -9.43 5.42 7.07
CA ALA A 202 -8.35 5.73 8.01
C ALA A 202 -8.47 4.90 9.31
N ILE A 203 -9.67 4.80 9.88
CA ILE A 203 -9.91 4.01 11.09
C ILE A 203 -9.57 2.54 10.86
N VAL A 204 -10.05 1.95 9.77
CA VAL A 204 -9.78 0.55 9.43
C VAL A 204 -8.28 0.32 9.22
N ALA A 205 -7.61 1.18 8.46
CA ALA A 205 -6.17 1.04 8.20
C ALA A 205 -5.35 1.12 9.50
N VAL A 206 -5.64 2.09 10.38
CA VAL A 206 -4.97 2.23 11.67
C VAL A 206 -5.24 1.02 12.57
N ALA A 207 -6.50 0.54 12.63
CA ALA A 207 -6.84 -0.66 13.40
C ALA A 207 -6.05 -1.89 12.92
N PHE A 208 -5.92 -2.09 11.60
CA PHE A 208 -5.11 -3.16 11.01
C PHE A 208 -3.63 -3.02 11.40
N ILE A 209 -3.05 -1.82 11.26
CA ILE A 209 -1.65 -1.57 11.62
C ILE A 209 -1.41 -1.93 13.09
N LEU A 210 -2.25 -1.44 14.01
CA LEU A 210 -2.09 -1.69 15.44
C LEU A 210 -2.26 -3.17 15.78
N ALA A 211 -3.30 -3.82 15.26
CA ALA A 211 -3.58 -5.23 15.54
C ALA A 211 -2.44 -6.14 15.03
N PHE A 212 -2.02 -5.97 13.78
CA PHE A 212 -1.00 -6.83 13.19
C PHE A 212 0.41 -6.50 13.68
N THR A 213 0.72 -5.24 14.01
CA THR A 213 1.99 -4.90 14.66
C THR A 213 2.07 -5.52 16.06
N ALA A 214 1.00 -5.46 16.85
CA ALA A 214 0.95 -6.11 18.16
C ALA A 214 1.08 -7.64 18.05
N LEU A 215 0.37 -8.27 17.11
CA LEU A 215 0.50 -9.70 16.85
C LEU A 215 1.91 -10.09 16.41
N GLY A 216 2.53 -9.29 15.54
CA GLY A 216 3.91 -9.51 15.09
C GLY A 216 4.91 -9.43 16.24
N LEU A 217 4.76 -8.45 17.12
CA LEU A 217 5.61 -8.30 18.32
C LEU A 217 5.45 -9.49 19.25
N ILE A 218 4.21 -9.87 19.62
CA ILE A 218 3.93 -11.01 20.49
C ILE A 218 4.50 -12.31 19.91
N THR A 219 4.33 -12.50 18.61
CA THR A 219 4.86 -13.68 17.91
C THR A 219 6.38 -13.73 17.99
N PHE A 220 7.05 -12.61 17.73
CA PHE A 220 8.50 -12.54 17.76
C PHE A 220 9.08 -12.69 19.18
N GLU A 221 8.41 -12.15 20.20
CA GLU A 221 8.83 -12.29 21.59
C GLU A 221 8.72 -13.72 22.13
N LYS A 222 7.73 -14.49 21.68
CA LYS A 222 7.48 -15.88 22.10
C LYS A 222 8.32 -16.91 21.36
N GLN A 223 9.07 -16.53 20.34
CA GLN A 223 9.93 -17.47 19.63
C GLN A 223 11.12 -17.89 20.48
N ASP A 224 11.35 -19.20 20.58
CA ASP A 224 12.55 -19.75 21.20
C ASP A 224 13.80 -19.45 20.35
N LEU A 225 14.91 -19.12 21.01
CA LEU A 225 16.19 -18.81 20.38
C LEU A 225 16.90 -20.05 19.87
#